data_9d5c259d85043206edfa6d9f6ec73043
#
_entry.id   9d5c259d85043206edfa6d9f6ec73043
#
_cell.length_a   1.000
_cell.length_b   1.000
_cell.length_c   1.000
_cell.angle_alpha   90.00
_cell.angle_beta   90.00
_cell.angle_gamma   90.00
#
_symmetry.space_group_name_H-M   'P 1'
#
loop_
_entity.id
_entity.type
_entity.pdbx_description
1 polymer ?
#
loop_
_entity_poly.entity_id
_entity_poly.type
_entity_poly.pdbx_seq_one_letter_code
_entity_poly.pdbx_strand_id
1 'polypeptide(L)'
;GLLAVASQANADFIKPGVITAGSDITFAPYEYMLNGQPAGFDIEMLKGIAASLGKTSVNVDTRFPNLIPGLQGKRFDITNSSMYITAERLKVIDMIPYLKTGEKIVTLSDSKYKPEDPAEMCGHKIGTMAGTSFLQGLMKFSQDSCVAKGKPAITISEYPTDPQVTQALLSKAVEAQITDVAVAQGVVQRLKGRVVITSDKLLYPVLIGFGVRKDDPVVKKAMEEGLSKFSKTTQYKQLFEKYHFTPVTAEDIKTIKAS
;
A
#
# COMPACT_ATOMS: atom_id res chain seq x y z
N GLY A 1 45.36 4.44 -32.14
CA GLY A 1 44.74 4.15 -30.86
C GLY A 1 43.29 4.60 -30.85
N LEU A 2 42.35 3.71 -31.14
CA LEU A 2 40.93 3.94 -30.92
C LEU A 2 40.67 3.79 -29.43
N LEU A 3 40.39 4.90 -28.74
CA LEU A 3 39.79 4.89 -27.42
C LEU A 3 38.33 4.44 -27.60
N ALA A 4 38.08 3.19 -27.30
CA ALA A 4 36.71 2.72 -27.06
C ALA A 4 36.21 3.44 -25.81
N VAL A 5 35.37 4.44 -25.98
CA VAL A 5 34.54 4.97 -24.91
C VAL A 5 33.56 3.83 -24.59
N ALA A 6 33.88 3.08 -23.56
CA ALA A 6 32.94 2.17 -22.99
C ALA A 6 31.76 3.04 -22.52
N SER A 7 30.69 3.05 -23.26
CA SER A 7 29.38 3.50 -22.80
C SER A 7 29.11 2.69 -21.54
N GLN A 8 29.22 3.32 -20.39
CA GLN A 8 28.64 2.75 -19.18
C GLN A 8 27.14 2.66 -19.47
N ALA A 9 26.69 1.47 -19.82
CA ALA A 9 25.30 1.17 -19.85
C ALA A 9 24.79 1.49 -18.44
N ASN A 10 24.00 2.54 -18.29
CA ASN A 10 23.31 2.85 -17.06
C ASN A 10 22.34 1.71 -16.82
N ALA A 11 22.79 0.71 -16.04
CA ALA A 11 22.04 -0.49 -15.69
C ALA A 11 21.00 -0.20 -14.60
N ASP A 12 20.42 1.01 -14.61
CA ASP A 12 19.67 1.50 -13.47
C ASP A 12 18.21 1.09 -13.55
N PHE A 13 17.61 1.15 -14.74
CA PHE A 13 16.27 0.64 -15.00
C PHE A 13 16.36 -0.63 -15.85
N ILE A 14 15.46 -1.58 -15.58
CA ILE A 14 15.45 -2.88 -16.28
C ILE A 14 15.26 -2.68 -17.78
N LYS A 15 14.39 -1.73 -18.17
CA LYS A 15 14.15 -1.36 -19.57
C LYS A 15 14.45 0.12 -19.77
N PRO A 16 15.22 0.49 -20.83
CA PRO A 16 15.47 1.90 -21.13
C PRO A 16 14.16 2.66 -21.34
N GLY A 17 14.05 3.85 -20.74
CA GLY A 17 12.90 4.72 -20.92
C GLY A 17 11.62 4.28 -20.23
N VAL A 18 11.65 3.21 -19.41
CA VAL A 18 10.48 2.65 -18.75
C VAL A 18 10.76 2.47 -17.27
N ILE A 19 9.80 2.87 -16.42
CA ILE A 19 9.79 2.49 -15.01
C ILE A 19 8.89 1.27 -14.89
N THR A 20 9.46 0.12 -14.58
CA THR A 20 8.72 -1.13 -14.35
C THR A 20 8.42 -1.27 -12.87
N ALA A 21 7.14 -1.30 -12.52
CA ALA A 21 6.67 -1.40 -11.14
C ALA A 21 5.95 -2.72 -10.87
N GLY A 22 6.19 -3.30 -9.72
CA GLY A 22 5.38 -4.38 -9.18
C GLY A 22 4.21 -3.81 -8.38
N SER A 23 3.00 -4.27 -8.67
CA SER A 23 1.76 -3.77 -8.06
C SER A 23 0.79 -4.92 -7.87
N ASP A 24 0.16 -5.02 -6.70
CA ASP A 24 -0.98 -5.93 -6.53
C ASP A 24 -2.25 -5.21 -6.99
N ILE A 25 -2.64 -5.45 -8.24
CA ILE A 25 -3.71 -4.69 -8.92
C ILE A 25 -5.09 -5.22 -8.51
N THR A 26 -5.30 -5.40 -7.22
CA THR A 26 -6.57 -5.81 -6.60
C THR A 26 -6.91 -4.96 -5.39
N PHE A 27 -6.39 -3.72 -5.34
CA PHE A 27 -6.42 -2.88 -4.15
C PHE A 27 -6.99 -1.49 -4.44
N ALA A 28 -8.25 -1.45 -4.93
CA ALA A 28 -8.93 -0.18 -5.21
C ALA A 28 -9.08 0.66 -3.91
N PRO A 29 -8.93 1.96 -3.97
CA PRO A 29 -8.78 2.82 -5.15
C PRO A 29 -7.32 3.07 -5.60
N TYR A 30 -6.37 2.41 -4.99
CA TYR A 30 -4.94 2.62 -5.28
C TYR A 30 -4.51 1.98 -6.60
N GLU A 31 -4.81 0.71 -6.79
CA GLU A 31 -4.57 -0.02 -8.03
C GLU A 31 -5.64 -1.08 -8.25
N TYR A 32 -6.19 -1.10 -9.44
CA TYR A 32 -7.23 -2.06 -9.85
C TYR A 32 -7.31 -2.14 -11.37
N MET A 33 -7.98 -3.16 -11.87
CA MET A 33 -8.20 -3.31 -13.30
C MET A 33 -9.49 -2.60 -13.71
N LEU A 34 -9.41 -1.75 -14.74
CA LEU A 34 -10.54 -1.07 -15.34
C LEU A 34 -10.48 -1.26 -16.85
N ASN A 35 -11.48 -1.93 -17.41
CA ASN A 35 -11.54 -2.22 -18.86
C ASN A 35 -10.24 -2.86 -19.39
N GLY A 36 -9.69 -3.81 -18.65
CA GLY A 36 -8.48 -4.54 -19.02
C GLY A 36 -7.17 -3.79 -18.83
N GLN A 37 -7.20 -2.59 -18.23
CA GLN A 37 -6.02 -1.76 -17.98
C GLN A 37 -5.85 -1.45 -16.50
N PRO A 38 -4.62 -1.36 -15.99
CA PRO A 38 -4.38 -0.87 -14.65
C PRO A 38 -4.87 0.57 -14.48
N ALA A 39 -5.54 0.84 -13.37
CA ALA A 39 -6.07 2.14 -13.00
C ALA A 39 -5.92 2.37 -11.51
N GLY A 40 -6.14 3.58 -11.05
CA GLY A 40 -6.13 3.96 -9.66
C GLY A 40 -5.09 5.02 -9.33
N PHE A 41 -5.09 5.43 -8.07
CA PHE A 41 -4.23 6.50 -7.59
C PHE A 41 -2.74 6.20 -7.82
N ASP A 42 -2.28 5.01 -7.44
CA ASP A 42 -0.86 4.63 -7.59
C ASP A 42 -0.45 4.57 -9.07
N ILE A 43 -1.34 4.10 -9.93
CA ILE A 43 -1.10 4.02 -11.36
C ILE A 43 -0.92 5.42 -11.95
N GLU A 44 -1.81 6.35 -11.60
CA GLU A 44 -1.77 7.73 -12.08
C GLU A 44 -0.58 8.50 -11.49
N MET A 45 -0.24 8.27 -10.22
CA MET A 45 0.93 8.86 -9.56
C MET A 45 2.21 8.48 -10.29
N LEU A 46 2.38 7.19 -10.59
CA LEU A 46 3.59 6.71 -11.28
C LEU A 46 3.66 7.24 -12.72
N LYS A 47 2.53 7.33 -13.42
CA LYS A 47 2.50 7.96 -14.76
C LYS A 47 3.01 9.39 -14.73
N GLY A 48 2.58 10.17 -13.73
CA GLY A 48 3.03 11.56 -13.56
C GLY A 48 4.52 11.65 -13.25
N ILE A 49 5.02 10.79 -12.38
CA ILE A 49 6.44 10.73 -12.03
C ILE A 49 7.27 10.35 -13.27
N ALA A 50 6.86 9.31 -14.00
CA ALA A 50 7.55 8.86 -15.21
C ALA A 50 7.60 9.95 -16.28
N ALA A 51 6.46 10.62 -16.54
CA ALA A 51 6.40 11.72 -17.49
C ALA A 51 7.36 12.86 -17.12
N SER A 52 7.47 13.17 -15.82
CA SER A 52 8.42 14.18 -15.32
C SER A 52 9.88 13.81 -15.55
N LEU A 53 10.17 12.53 -15.77
CA LEU A 53 11.50 12.01 -16.09
C LEU A 53 11.70 11.72 -17.58
N GLY A 54 10.72 12.04 -18.42
CA GLY A 54 10.76 11.68 -19.84
C GLY A 54 10.63 10.18 -20.09
N LYS A 55 9.99 9.45 -19.19
CA LYS A 55 9.81 8.00 -19.23
C LYS A 55 8.34 7.61 -19.30
N THR A 56 8.10 6.35 -19.60
CA THR A 56 6.78 5.72 -19.43
C THR A 56 6.80 4.77 -18.24
N SER A 57 5.63 4.30 -17.82
CA SER A 57 5.51 3.38 -16.69
C SER A 57 4.74 2.12 -17.08
N VAL A 58 5.10 1.00 -16.46
CA VAL A 58 4.41 -0.28 -16.59
C VAL A 58 4.22 -0.84 -15.19
N ASN A 59 3.01 -1.32 -14.88
CA ASN A 59 2.70 -1.97 -13.62
C ASN A 59 2.48 -3.47 -13.87
N VAL A 60 3.32 -4.29 -13.26
CA VAL A 60 3.26 -5.76 -13.37
C VAL A 60 2.42 -6.28 -12.22
N ASP A 61 1.28 -6.89 -12.52
CA ASP A 61 0.40 -7.46 -11.49
C ASP A 61 1.11 -8.55 -10.71
N THR A 62 1.26 -8.35 -9.42
CA THR A 62 2.02 -9.22 -8.52
C THR A 62 1.31 -9.27 -7.18
N ARG A 63 1.08 -10.48 -6.66
CA ARG A 63 0.47 -10.59 -5.32
C ARG A 63 1.39 -10.00 -4.26
N PHE A 64 0.80 -9.31 -3.31
CA PHE A 64 1.49 -8.46 -2.32
C PHE A 64 2.67 -9.16 -1.62
N PRO A 65 2.57 -10.41 -1.15
CA PRO A 65 3.70 -11.10 -0.52
C PRO A 65 4.92 -11.30 -1.43
N ASN A 66 4.74 -11.20 -2.74
CA ASN A 66 5.80 -11.39 -3.74
C ASN A 66 6.45 -10.10 -4.22
N LEU A 67 6.01 -8.93 -3.71
CA LEU A 67 6.52 -7.63 -4.17
C LEU A 67 7.97 -7.42 -3.77
N ILE A 68 8.32 -7.53 -2.50
CA ILE A 68 9.70 -7.35 -2.05
C ILE A 68 10.64 -8.41 -2.63
N PRO A 69 10.30 -9.71 -2.62
CA PRO A 69 11.12 -10.70 -3.32
C PRO A 69 11.32 -10.40 -4.80
N GLY A 70 10.27 -9.97 -5.49
CA GLY A 70 10.35 -9.59 -6.91
C GLY A 70 11.24 -8.37 -7.14
N LEU A 71 11.17 -7.37 -6.27
CA LEU A 71 12.03 -6.20 -6.30
C LEU A 71 13.51 -6.60 -6.11
N GLN A 72 13.79 -7.40 -5.09
CA GLN A 72 15.15 -7.89 -4.80
C GLN A 72 15.69 -8.76 -5.93
N GLY A 73 14.84 -9.55 -6.58
CA GLY A 73 15.17 -10.37 -7.75
C GLY A 73 15.21 -9.60 -9.07
N LYS A 74 15.09 -8.26 -9.05
CA LYS A 74 15.12 -7.39 -10.23
C LYS A 74 14.05 -7.71 -11.29
N ARG A 75 12.89 -8.18 -10.86
CA ARG A 75 11.73 -8.37 -11.75
C ARG A 75 11.07 -7.05 -12.10
N PHE A 76 11.21 -6.04 -11.25
CA PHE A 76 10.79 -4.67 -11.47
C PHE A 76 11.77 -3.70 -10.82
N ASP A 77 11.68 -2.43 -11.20
CA ASP A 77 12.54 -1.35 -10.69
C ASP A 77 12.10 -0.87 -9.31
N ILE A 78 10.80 -0.83 -9.08
CA ILE A 78 10.17 -0.33 -7.86
C ILE A 78 8.96 -1.18 -7.50
N THR A 79 8.50 -1.06 -6.27
CA THR A 79 7.13 -1.46 -5.90
C THR A 79 6.22 -0.23 -5.94
N ASN A 80 5.01 -0.40 -6.46
CA ASN A 80 3.98 0.63 -6.56
C ASN A 80 2.64 0.02 -6.14
N SER A 81 2.45 -0.20 -4.84
CA SER A 81 1.34 -0.98 -4.33
C SER A 81 0.83 -0.50 -2.96
N SER A 82 0.87 0.81 -2.73
CA SER A 82 0.47 1.42 -1.45
C SER A 82 1.09 0.71 -0.25
N MET A 83 2.38 0.39 -0.38
CA MET A 83 3.11 -0.34 0.63
C MET A 83 3.41 0.56 1.83
N TYR A 84 3.00 0.15 3.01
CA TYR A 84 3.26 0.87 4.25
C TYR A 84 4.74 0.85 4.59
N ILE A 85 5.27 1.99 5.00
CA ILE A 85 6.67 2.12 5.44
C ILE A 85 6.77 1.59 6.86
N THR A 86 7.42 0.44 7.01
CA THR A 86 7.65 -0.20 8.31
C THR A 86 9.15 -0.31 8.58
N ALA A 87 9.51 -0.32 9.87
CA ALA A 87 10.90 -0.50 10.29
C ALA A 87 11.49 -1.81 9.75
N GLU A 88 10.70 -2.88 9.74
CA GLU A 88 11.13 -4.19 9.23
C GLU A 88 11.43 -4.15 7.73
N ARG A 89 10.56 -3.53 6.94
CA ARG A 89 10.78 -3.36 5.49
C ARG A 89 12.02 -2.53 5.19
N LEU A 90 12.25 -1.46 5.97
CA LEU A 90 13.42 -0.60 5.82
C LEU A 90 14.75 -1.30 6.12
N LYS A 91 14.74 -2.47 6.74
CA LYS A 91 15.94 -3.30 6.92
C LYS A 91 16.41 -3.92 5.59
N VAL A 92 15.51 -4.17 4.67
CA VAL A 92 15.79 -4.93 3.44
C VAL A 92 15.63 -4.12 2.16
N ILE A 93 14.84 -3.05 2.17
CA ILE A 93 14.65 -2.14 1.03
C ILE A 93 14.68 -0.69 1.51
N ASP A 94 14.89 0.25 0.60
CA ASP A 94 14.61 1.66 0.85
C ASP A 94 13.19 1.98 0.38
N MET A 95 12.61 3.03 0.94
CA MET A 95 11.25 3.44 0.57
C MET A 95 11.17 4.96 0.43
N ILE A 96 10.42 5.40 -0.57
CA ILE A 96 10.21 6.81 -0.87
C ILE A 96 8.76 7.17 -0.53
N PRO A 97 8.51 7.98 0.52
CA PRO A 97 7.16 8.28 0.95
C PRO A 97 6.43 9.17 -0.07
N TYR A 98 5.15 8.87 -0.32
CA TYR A 98 4.33 9.67 -1.23
C TYR A 98 2.88 9.92 -0.75
N LEU A 99 2.44 9.24 0.30
CA LEU A 99 1.08 9.39 0.83
C LEU A 99 1.07 9.06 2.32
N LYS A 100 0.14 9.63 3.06
CA LYS A 100 -0.15 9.25 4.44
C LYS A 100 -1.50 8.56 4.53
N THR A 101 -1.61 7.58 5.41
CA THR A 101 -2.80 6.76 5.56
C THR A 101 -2.88 6.13 6.94
N GLY A 102 -3.73 5.17 7.10
CA GLY A 102 -3.90 4.33 8.28
C GLY A 102 -4.96 3.28 8.01
N GLU A 103 -5.38 2.60 9.06
CA GLU A 103 -6.28 1.46 8.97
C GLU A 103 -7.65 1.76 9.56
N LYS A 104 -8.65 1.03 9.08
CA LYS A 104 -10.03 1.05 9.59
C LYS A 104 -10.55 -0.37 9.75
N ILE A 105 -11.54 -0.50 10.64
CA ILE A 105 -12.27 -1.74 10.87
C ILE A 105 -13.60 -1.67 10.16
N VAL A 106 -13.96 -2.74 9.45
CA VAL A 106 -15.20 -2.85 8.66
C VAL A 106 -15.98 -4.06 9.13
N THR A 107 -17.29 -3.90 9.32
CA THR A 107 -18.22 -5.00 9.61
C THR A 107 -19.42 -4.97 8.69
N LEU A 108 -20.22 -6.03 8.71
CA LEU A 108 -21.55 -5.99 8.11
C LEU A 108 -22.40 -4.96 8.85
N SER A 109 -23.24 -4.23 8.09
CA SER A 109 -24.11 -3.19 8.66
C SER A 109 -25.11 -3.73 9.67
N ASP A 110 -25.59 -4.97 9.48
CA ASP A 110 -26.55 -5.63 10.35
C ASP A 110 -25.90 -6.42 11.50
N SER A 111 -24.58 -6.43 11.58
CA SER A 111 -23.89 -7.07 12.68
C SER A 111 -24.10 -6.30 13.99
N LYS A 112 -24.33 -7.04 15.07
CA LYS A 112 -24.35 -6.48 16.43
C LYS A 112 -22.91 -6.20 16.92
N TYR A 113 -21.93 -6.91 16.38
CA TYR A 113 -20.52 -6.70 16.68
C TYR A 113 -19.98 -5.56 15.81
N LYS A 114 -19.67 -4.44 16.44
CA LYS A 114 -19.15 -3.23 15.78
C LYS A 114 -17.97 -2.67 16.57
N PRO A 115 -16.80 -3.32 16.49
CA PRO A 115 -15.62 -2.88 17.24
C PRO A 115 -15.14 -1.51 16.76
N GLU A 116 -14.89 -0.60 17.68
CA GLU A 116 -14.35 0.73 17.39
C GLU A 116 -12.83 0.78 17.58
N ASP A 117 -12.28 -0.20 18.28
CA ASP A 117 -10.88 -0.22 18.71
C ASP A 117 -10.34 -1.66 18.63
N PRO A 118 -9.06 -1.85 18.33
CA PRO A 118 -8.45 -3.19 18.31
C PRO A 118 -8.63 -4.00 19.60
N ALA A 119 -8.74 -3.33 20.75
CA ALA A 119 -8.97 -4.02 22.03
C ALA A 119 -10.29 -4.84 22.03
N GLU A 120 -11.27 -4.43 21.25
CA GLU A 120 -12.56 -5.12 21.11
C GLU A 120 -12.50 -6.30 20.14
N MET A 121 -11.35 -6.54 19.52
CA MET A 121 -11.15 -7.67 18.60
C MET A 121 -10.68 -8.95 19.31
N CYS A 122 -10.22 -8.87 20.56
CA CYS A 122 -9.81 -10.05 21.33
C CYS A 122 -10.95 -11.09 21.39
N GLY A 123 -10.66 -12.33 20.98
CA GLY A 123 -11.65 -13.43 20.97
C GLY A 123 -12.57 -13.46 19.75
N HIS A 124 -12.40 -12.52 18.81
CA HIS A 124 -13.23 -12.46 17.60
C HIS A 124 -12.47 -12.92 16.36
N LYS A 125 -13.21 -13.27 15.31
CA LYS A 125 -12.67 -13.69 14.01
C LYS A 125 -12.47 -12.47 13.12
N ILE A 126 -11.23 -12.12 12.86
CA ILE A 126 -10.85 -10.94 12.07
C ILE A 126 -10.13 -11.39 10.80
N GLY A 127 -10.59 -10.88 9.67
CA GLY A 127 -9.96 -11.13 8.37
C GLY A 127 -9.07 -9.97 7.95
N THR A 128 -7.96 -10.29 7.29
CA THR A 128 -7.08 -9.29 6.68
C THR A 128 -6.29 -9.89 5.52
N MET A 129 -5.59 -9.03 4.79
CA MET A 129 -4.83 -9.40 3.59
C MET A 129 -3.45 -9.94 3.98
N ALA A 130 -3.05 -11.05 3.35
CA ALA A 130 -1.76 -11.68 3.55
C ALA A 130 -0.59 -10.77 3.14
N GLY A 131 0.52 -10.88 3.85
CA GLY A 131 1.77 -10.17 3.55
C GLY A 131 1.78 -8.69 3.91
N THR A 132 0.71 -8.19 4.52
CA THR A 132 0.56 -6.77 4.85
C THR A 132 1.02 -6.46 6.28
N SER A 133 1.24 -5.18 6.55
CA SER A 133 1.43 -4.69 7.92
C SER A 133 0.13 -4.77 8.74
N PHE A 134 -1.03 -4.85 8.09
CA PHE A 134 -2.32 -5.11 8.77
C PHE A 134 -2.27 -6.44 9.52
N LEU A 135 -1.81 -7.49 8.84
CA LEU A 135 -1.65 -8.82 9.43
C LEU A 135 -0.64 -8.80 10.57
N GLN A 136 0.53 -8.21 10.35
CA GLN A 136 1.58 -8.14 11.37
C GLN A 136 1.10 -7.38 12.61
N GLY A 137 0.40 -6.28 12.40
CA GLY A 137 -0.18 -5.49 13.48
C GLY A 137 -1.23 -6.26 14.29
N LEU A 138 -2.10 -7.03 13.62
CA LEU A 138 -3.08 -7.89 14.30
C LEU A 138 -2.40 -8.98 15.12
N MET A 139 -1.41 -9.66 14.56
CA MET A 139 -0.67 -10.72 15.26
C MET A 139 0.00 -10.18 16.52
N LYS A 140 0.67 -9.04 16.39
CA LYS A 140 1.34 -8.38 17.52
C LYS A 140 0.32 -7.94 18.57
N PHE A 141 -0.77 -7.30 18.17
CA PHE A 141 -1.81 -6.87 19.08
C PHE A 141 -2.45 -8.05 19.81
N SER A 142 -2.75 -9.14 19.11
CA SER A 142 -3.30 -10.35 19.71
C SER A 142 -2.38 -10.90 20.81
N GLN A 143 -1.07 -10.97 20.55
CA GLN A 143 -0.10 -11.48 21.53
C GLN A 143 0.08 -10.51 22.71
N ASP A 144 0.32 -9.24 22.43
CA ASP A 144 0.75 -8.27 23.46
C ASP A 144 -0.43 -7.69 24.25
N SER A 145 -1.59 -7.56 23.64
CA SER A 145 -2.73 -6.85 24.23
C SER A 145 -3.96 -7.72 24.46
N CYS A 146 -4.00 -8.93 23.92
CA CYS A 146 -5.04 -9.91 24.26
C CYS A 146 -4.45 -11.01 25.14
N VAL A 147 -3.63 -11.88 24.61
CA VAL A 147 -3.08 -13.07 25.31
C VAL A 147 -2.28 -12.66 26.54
N ALA A 148 -1.34 -11.72 26.40
CA ALA A 148 -0.52 -11.25 27.52
C ALA A 148 -1.32 -10.60 28.65
N LYS A 149 -2.54 -10.17 28.38
CA LYS A 149 -3.47 -9.56 29.36
C LYS A 149 -4.57 -10.52 29.82
N GLY A 150 -4.41 -11.81 29.54
CA GLY A 150 -5.38 -12.84 29.96
C GLY A 150 -6.68 -12.84 29.17
N LYS A 151 -6.73 -12.17 28.01
CA LYS A 151 -7.87 -12.15 27.10
C LYS A 151 -7.70 -13.21 26.02
N PRO A 152 -8.80 -13.70 25.41
CA PRO A 152 -8.70 -14.60 24.28
C PRO A 152 -7.95 -13.97 23.11
N ALA A 153 -7.16 -14.78 22.39
CA ALA A 153 -6.48 -14.34 21.19
C ALA A 153 -7.48 -13.92 20.11
N ILE A 154 -7.05 -13.03 19.22
CA ILE A 154 -7.77 -12.77 17.99
C ILE A 154 -7.63 -14.01 17.10
N THR A 155 -8.74 -14.50 16.56
CA THR A 155 -8.72 -15.54 15.52
C THR A 155 -8.49 -14.83 14.18
N ILE A 156 -7.27 -14.88 13.67
CA ILE A 156 -6.88 -14.15 12.47
C ILE A 156 -7.00 -15.07 11.27
N SER A 157 -7.75 -14.63 10.25
CA SER A 157 -7.83 -15.29 8.95
C SER A 157 -7.19 -14.39 7.90
N GLU A 158 -6.22 -14.92 7.18
CA GLU A 158 -5.55 -14.17 6.11
C GLU A 158 -5.99 -14.68 4.74
N TYR A 159 -6.11 -13.74 3.81
CA TYR A 159 -6.55 -14.01 2.44
C TYR A 159 -5.56 -13.40 1.45
N PRO A 160 -5.40 -14.01 0.27
CA PRO A 160 -4.42 -13.52 -0.72
C PRO A 160 -4.63 -12.10 -1.19
N THR A 161 -5.89 -11.64 -1.27
CA THR A 161 -6.24 -10.29 -1.74
C THR A 161 -7.29 -9.65 -0.84
N ASP A 162 -7.33 -8.32 -0.84
CA ASP A 162 -8.32 -7.58 -0.03
C ASP A 162 -9.78 -7.87 -0.44
N PRO A 163 -10.13 -7.97 -1.74
CA PRO A 163 -11.48 -8.39 -2.14
C PRO A 163 -11.90 -9.76 -1.60
N GLN A 164 -10.96 -10.69 -1.43
CA GLN A 164 -11.27 -12.00 -0.81
C GLN A 164 -11.55 -11.87 0.68
N VAL A 165 -10.90 -10.95 1.37
CA VAL A 165 -11.24 -10.63 2.77
C VAL A 165 -12.67 -10.11 2.86
N THR A 166 -13.04 -9.19 1.98
CA THR A 166 -14.41 -8.65 1.93
C THR A 166 -15.45 -9.74 1.64
N GLN A 167 -15.14 -10.69 0.75
CA GLN A 167 -16.02 -11.83 0.51
C GLN A 167 -16.18 -12.71 1.76
N ALA A 168 -15.12 -12.92 2.52
CA ALA A 168 -15.19 -13.65 3.79
C ALA A 168 -16.04 -12.91 4.83
N LEU A 169 -16.00 -11.59 4.84
CA LEU A 169 -16.88 -10.77 5.68
C LEU A 169 -18.34 -10.92 5.26
N LEU A 170 -18.62 -10.81 3.95
CA LEU A 170 -19.98 -10.94 3.43
C LEU A 170 -20.58 -12.33 3.68
N SER A 171 -19.77 -13.38 3.63
CA SER A 171 -20.19 -14.76 3.92
C SER A 171 -20.19 -15.09 5.42
N LYS A 172 -19.80 -14.15 6.27
CA LYS A 172 -19.69 -14.32 7.72
C LYS A 172 -18.63 -15.35 8.17
N ALA A 173 -17.67 -15.65 7.31
CA ALA A 173 -16.50 -16.44 7.68
C ALA A 173 -15.61 -15.69 8.67
N VAL A 174 -15.63 -14.36 8.61
CA VAL A 174 -15.02 -13.46 9.61
C VAL A 174 -16.07 -12.46 10.10
N GLU A 175 -15.85 -11.94 11.29
CA GLU A 175 -16.80 -10.99 11.94
C GLU A 175 -16.46 -9.53 11.61
N ALA A 176 -15.18 -9.26 11.31
CA ALA A 176 -14.71 -7.96 10.89
C ALA A 176 -13.52 -8.11 9.93
N GLN A 177 -13.29 -7.06 9.16
CA GLN A 177 -12.14 -6.90 8.27
C GLN A 177 -11.36 -5.68 8.75
N ILE A 178 -10.02 -5.78 8.76
CA ILE A 178 -9.17 -4.61 8.94
C ILE A 178 -8.37 -4.37 7.65
N THR A 179 -8.37 -3.13 7.19
CA THR A 179 -7.71 -2.73 5.95
C THR A 179 -7.39 -1.24 5.96
N ASP A 180 -6.74 -0.76 4.90
CA ASP A 180 -6.44 0.65 4.68
C ASP A 180 -7.72 1.51 4.63
N VAL A 181 -7.63 2.74 5.11
CA VAL A 181 -8.79 3.66 5.20
C VAL A 181 -9.44 3.95 3.86
N ALA A 182 -8.66 4.20 2.81
CA ALA A 182 -9.23 4.49 1.49
C ALA A 182 -9.85 3.25 0.86
N VAL A 183 -9.25 2.08 1.09
CA VAL A 183 -9.79 0.80 0.66
C VAL A 183 -11.11 0.51 1.38
N ALA A 184 -11.16 0.71 2.69
CA ALA A 184 -12.38 0.56 3.49
C ALA A 184 -13.51 1.47 3.00
N GLN A 185 -13.21 2.75 2.75
CA GLN A 185 -14.19 3.71 2.21
C GLN A 185 -14.70 3.28 0.83
N GLY A 186 -13.82 2.78 -0.03
CA GLY A 186 -14.19 2.26 -1.35
C GLY A 186 -15.11 1.05 -1.27
N VAL A 187 -14.86 0.13 -0.34
CA VAL A 187 -15.71 -1.05 -0.10
C VAL A 187 -17.10 -0.62 0.35
N VAL A 188 -17.16 0.27 1.34
CA VAL A 188 -18.45 0.81 1.85
C VAL A 188 -19.26 1.44 0.72
N GLN A 189 -18.61 2.24 -0.12
CA GLN A 189 -19.27 2.91 -1.24
C GLN A 189 -19.79 1.92 -2.29
N ARG A 190 -18.98 0.93 -2.67
CA ARG A 190 -19.37 -0.06 -3.68
C ARG A 190 -20.49 -0.99 -3.20
N LEU A 191 -20.49 -1.35 -1.93
CA LEU A 191 -21.47 -2.28 -1.34
C LEU A 191 -22.71 -1.59 -0.78
N LYS A 192 -22.86 -0.29 -0.99
CA LYS A 192 -24.10 0.49 -0.79
C LYS A 192 -24.82 0.19 0.52
N GLY A 193 -24.14 0.36 1.65
CA GLY A 193 -24.72 0.20 2.98
C GLY A 193 -24.74 -1.24 3.53
N ARG A 194 -24.21 -2.22 2.80
CA ARG A 194 -24.10 -3.60 3.30
C ARG A 194 -23.00 -3.77 4.35
N VAL A 195 -21.99 -2.91 4.30
CA VAL A 195 -20.89 -2.87 5.26
C VAL A 195 -20.70 -1.46 5.80
N VAL A 196 -20.12 -1.33 6.97
CA VAL A 196 -19.85 -0.04 7.63
C VAL A 196 -18.43 -0.05 8.20
N ILE A 197 -17.83 1.15 8.26
CA ILE A 197 -16.62 1.38 9.04
C ILE A 197 -17.03 1.63 10.48
N THR A 198 -16.49 0.85 11.41
CA THR A 198 -16.85 0.93 12.82
C THR A 198 -15.86 1.71 13.67
N SER A 199 -14.62 1.83 13.23
CA SER A 199 -13.60 2.61 13.92
C SER A 199 -13.68 4.09 13.52
N ASP A 200 -13.99 4.99 14.46
CA ASP A 200 -14.04 6.43 14.22
C ASP A 200 -12.63 6.99 13.98
N LYS A 201 -11.67 6.57 14.79
CA LYS A 201 -10.29 7.01 14.69
C LYS A 201 -9.57 6.33 13.55
N LEU A 202 -8.64 7.04 12.93
CA LEU A 202 -7.65 6.43 12.05
C LEU A 202 -6.70 5.59 12.91
N LEU A 203 -6.67 4.29 12.64
CA LEU A 203 -5.80 3.36 13.36
C LEU A 203 -4.42 3.33 12.70
N TYR A 204 -3.37 3.30 13.52
CA TYR A 204 -1.99 3.13 13.07
C TYR A 204 -1.59 4.08 11.93
N PRO A 205 -1.61 5.41 12.12
CA PRO A 205 -1.18 6.35 11.09
C PRO A 205 0.21 6.03 10.58
N VAL A 206 0.38 6.03 9.25
CA VAL A 206 1.57 5.54 8.59
C VAL A 206 1.78 6.24 7.24
N LEU A 207 3.02 6.24 6.74
CA LEU A 207 3.33 6.67 5.39
C LEU A 207 3.32 5.48 4.43
N ILE A 208 2.84 5.72 3.22
CA ILE A 208 2.97 4.82 2.08
C ILE A 208 4.20 5.25 1.28
N GLY A 209 4.97 4.29 0.79
CA GLY A 209 6.13 4.58 -0.03
C GLY A 209 6.31 3.63 -1.21
N PHE A 210 7.03 4.12 -2.21
CA PHE A 210 7.58 3.27 -3.27
C PHE A 210 8.76 2.49 -2.70
N GLY A 211 8.79 1.18 -2.91
CA GLY A 211 9.94 0.36 -2.55
C GLY A 211 11.00 0.43 -3.64
N VAL A 212 12.27 0.57 -3.25
CA VAL A 212 13.43 0.53 -4.13
C VAL A 212 14.52 -0.31 -3.49
N ARG A 213 15.39 -0.92 -4.33
CA ARG A 213 16.50 -1.70 -3.80
C ARG A 213 17.52 -0.81 -3.08
N LYS A 214 18.07 -1.29 -1.98
CA LYS A 214 19.10 -0.56 -1.22
C LYS A 214 20.39 -0.34 -2.02
N ASP A 215 20.73 -1.25 -2.90
CA ASP A 215 21.95 -1.21 -3.72
C ASP A 215 21.74 -0.51 -5.07
N ASP A 216 20.64 0.21 -5.22
CA ASP A 216 20.28 0.87 -6.48
C ASP A 216 20.02 2.37 -6.26
N PRO A 217 21.08 3.16 -5.96
CA PRO A 217 20.92 4.57 -5.65
C PRO A 217 20.43 5.39 -6.85
N VAL A 218 20.63 4.91 -8.07
CA VAL A 218 20.23 5.63 -9.27
C VAL A 218 18.73 5.60 -9.46
N VAL A 219 18.08 4.44 -9.30
CA VAL A 219 16.61 4.34 -9.33
C VAL A 219 15.99 5.15 -8.21
N LYS A 220 16.53 5.07 -7.00
CA LYS A 220 16.05 5.85 -5.86
C LYS A 220 16.10 7.34 -6.14
N LYS A 221 17.25 7.84 -6.60
CA LYS A 221 17.43 9.26 -6.91
C LYS A 221 16.50 9.71 -8.04
N ALA A 222 16.36 8.91 -9.08
CA ALA A 222 15.46 9.22 -10.19
C ALA A 222 14.02 9.31 -9.72
N MET A 223 13.56 8.38 -8.88
CA MET A 223 12.20 8.41 -8.32
C MET A 223 11.99 9.62 -7.42
N GLU A 224 12.94 9.98 -6.58
CA GLU A 224 12.87 11.18 -5.74
C GLU A 224 12.81 12.46 -6.59
N GLU A 225 13.61 12.57 -7.62
CA GLU A 225 13.58 13.70 -8.56
C GLU A 225 12.27 13.77 -9.33
N GLY A 226 11.79 12.63 -9.84
CA GLY A 226 10.52 12.56 -10.57
C GLY A 226 9.33 12.94 -9.70
N LEU A 227 9.29 12.44 -8.47
CA LEU A 227 8.24 12.80 -7.51
C LEU A 227 8.30 14.29 -7.17
N SER A 228 9.49 14.84 -6.93
CA SER A 228 9.66 16.26 -6.65
C SER A 228 9.18 17.13 -7.81
N LYS A 229 9.54 16.79 -9.05
CA LYS A 229 9.10 17.50 -10.26
C LYS A 229 7.58 17.39 -10.44
N PHE A 230 7.04 16.18 -10.34
CA PHE A 230 5.59 15.95 -10.50
C PHE A 230 4.78 16.70 -9.45
N SER A 231 5.26 16.74 -8.20
CA SER A 231 4.58 17.41 -7.09
C SER A 231 4.34 18.90 -7.30
N LYS A 232 5.07 19.53 -8.22
CA LYS A 232 4.94 20.95 -8.54
C LYS A 232 3.99 21.22 -9.70
N THR A 233 3.37 20.18 -10.26
CA THR A 233 2.49 20.30 -11.43
C THR A 233 1.03 20.45 -11.02
N THR A 234 0.22 21.02 -11.93
CA THR A 234 -1.23 21.06 -11.80
C THR A 234 -1.84 19.66 -11.78
N GLN A 235 -1.28 18.73 -12.55
CA GLN A 235 -1.75 17.36 -12.63
C GLN A 235 -1.63 16.63 -11.28
N TYR A 236 -0.57 16.88 -10.53
CA TYR A 236 -0.42 16.36 -9.17
C TYR A 236 -1.55 16.85 -8.25
N LYS A 237 -1.83 18.14 -8.27
CA LYS A 237 -2.92 18.72 -7.48
C LYS A 237 -4.27 18.12 -7.85
N GLN A 238 -4.54 17.99 -9.17
CA GLN A 238 -5.77 17.40 -9.66
C GLN A 238 -5.91 15.93 -9.29
N LEU A 239 -4.80 15.16 -9.27
CA LEU A 239 -4.80 13.78 -8.84
C LEU A 239 -5.25 13.64 -7.38
N PHE A 240 -4.71 14.43 -6.48
CA PHE A 240 -5.11 14.42 -5.08
C PHE A 240 -6.55 14.86 -4.87
N GLU A 241 -7.01 15.87 -5.60
CA GLU A 241 -8.42 16.32 -5.58
C GLU A 241 -9.37 15.22 -6.06
N LYS A 242 -9.01 14.52 -7.14
CA LYS A 242 -9.82 13.43 -7.71
C LYS A 242 -10.10 12.32 -6.70
N TYR A 243 -9.09 11.93 -5.91
CA TYR A 243 -9.21 10.86 -4.94
C TYR A 243 -9.54 11.35 -3.52
N HIS A 244 -9.71 12.67 -3.33
CA HIS A 244 -9.94 13.28 -2.01
C HIS A 244 -8.82 12.95 -1.02
N PHE A 245 -7.60 12.90 -1.51
CA PHE A 245 -6.41 12.69 -0.69
C PHE A 245 -5.73 14.03 -0.40
N THR A 246 -5.01 14.07 0.72
CA THR A 246 -4.19 15.23 1.11
C THR A 246 -2.73 14.92 0.80
N PRO A 247 -2.02 15.80 0.08
CA PRO A 247 -0.58 15.61 -0.16
C PRO A 247 0.20 15.46 1.13
N VAL A 248 1.19 14.56 1.10
CA VAL A 248 2.13 14.40 2.21
C VAL A 248 3.02 15.64 2.32
N THR A 249 3.22 16.13 3.54
CA THR A 249 4.06 17.29 3.83
C THR A 249 5.42 16.88 4.37
N ALA A 250 6.38 17.80 4.36
CA ALA A 250 7.68 17.57 5.01
C ALA A 250 7.51 17.28 6.51
N GLU A 251 6.53 17.91 7.15
CA GLU A 251 6.20 17.66 8.56
C GLU A 251 5.67 16.24 8.77
N ASP A 252 4.80 15.75 7.90
CA ASP A 252 4.30 14.37 7.94
C ASP A 252 5.46 13.37 7.87
N ILE A 253 6.39 13.57 6.94
CA ILE A 253 7.57 12.70 6.76
C ILE A 253 8.44 12.70 8.01
N LYS A 254 8.55 13.85 8.68
CA LYS A 254 9.36 14.01 9.89
C LYS A 254 8.70 13.40 11.12
N THR A 255 7.38 13.49 11.25
CA THR A 255 6.64 13.12 12.46
C THR A 255 5.99 11.74 12.41
N ILE A 256 5.60 11.26 11.24
CA ILE A 256 5.03 9.91 11.09
C ILE A 256 6.18 8.93 10.88
N LYS A 257 6.51 8.20 11.92
CA LYS A 257 7.62 7.25 11.89
C LYS A 257 7.19 5.91 11.31
N ALA A 258 8.19 5.17 10.79
CA ALA A 258 7.99 3.79 10.38
C ALA A 258 7.44 2.95 11.53
N SER A 259 6.43 2.20 11.24
CA SER A 259 5.75 1.33 12.22
C SER A 259 6.52 0.03 12.50
#